data_f39f470d229e73433fce5ecfd18a9112
#
_entry.id   f39f470d229e73433fce5ecfd18a9112
#
_cell.length_a   1.000
_cell.length_b   1.000
_cell.length_c   1.000
_cell.angle_alpha   90.00
_cell.angle_beta   90.00
_cell.angle_gamma   90.00
#
_symmetry.space_group_name_H-M   'P 1'
#
loop_
_entity.id
_entity.type
_entity.pdbx_description
1 polymer ?
#
loop_
_entity_poly.entity_id
_entity_poly.type
_entity_poly.pdbx_seq_one_letter_code
_entity_poly.pdbx_strand_id
1 'polypeptide(L)'
;MKRIKQMFEKVLIVPVSALKNQYLVELEDEIVECLPQQPHFFPPDQITDKSERFFCAEIVREKVIRQLGNELPYQTSVDIDRFEVKENITFIDACIFVERRGQKKIIIGDKGQKLKKIGEAARSDIENLIQEKVMLKIWVKVRNGWSNSDDMLKNFNLQ
;
A
#
# COMPACT_ATOMS: atom_id res chain seq x y z
N MET A 1 9.81 -27.16 3.62
CA MET A 1 9.08 -27.50 4.85
C MET A 1 9.92 -28.27 5.86
N LYS A 2 10.56 -29.43 5.54
CA LYS A 2 11.38 -30.18 6.51
C LYS A 2 12.47 -29.34 7.21
N ARG A 3 13.15 -28.45 6.47
CA ARG A 3 14.25 -27.60 6.98
C ARG A 3 13.76 -26.56 7.99
N ILE A 4 12.56 -25.99 7.79
CA ILE A 4 11.97 -24.99 8.70
C ILE A 4 11.47 -25.67 9.97
N LYS A 5 10.83 -26.85 9.88
CA LYS A 5 10.42 -27.63 11.06
C LYS A 5 11.60 -28.06 11.95
N GLN A 6 12.78 -28.25 11.37
CA GLN A 6 14.01 -28.56 12.14
C GLN A 6 14.58 -27.34 12.90
N MET A 7 14.30 -26.12 12.43
CA MET A 7 14.78 -24.90 13.07
C MET A 7 13.84 -24.39 14.18
N PHE A 8 12.56 -24.78 14.12
CA PHE A 8 11.51 -24.28 15.03
C PHE A 8 10.61 -25.45 15.48
N GLU A 9 10.83 -25.95 16.67
CA GLU A 9 10.13 -27.15 17.21
C GLU A 9 8.63 -26.95 17.51
N LYS A 10 8.15 -25.68 17.63
CA LYS A 10 6.77 -25.35 18.04
C LYS A 10 6.10 -24.36 17.09
N VAL A 11 6.42 -24.41 15.80
CA VAL A 11 5.85 -23.48 14.82
C VAL A 11 4.90 -24.20 13.88
N LEU A 12 3.68 -23.71 13.78
CA LEU A 12 2.74 -24.09 12.73
C LEU A 12 3.20 -23.49 11.41
N ILE A 13 3.23 -24.32 10.37
CA ILE A 13 3.66 -23.88 9.02
C ILE A 13 2.51 -24.15 8.07
N VAL A 14 1.88 -23.06 7.59
CA VAL A 14 0.84 -23.09 6.57
C VAL A 14 1.40 -22.64 5.24
N PRO A 15 1.49 -23.49 4.20
CA PRO A 15 1.94 -23.10 2.88
C PRO A 15 0.81 -22.37 2.15
N VAL A 16 1.00 -21.09 1.79
CA VAL A 16 -0.02 -20.30 1.12
C VAL A 16 0.49 -19.67 -0.16
N SER A 17 -0.42 -19.38 -1.09
CA SER A 17 -0.16 -18.56 -2.26
C SER A 17 -1.24 -17.49 -2.37
N ALA A 18 -0.97 -16.28 -1.92
CA ALA A 18 -1.86 -15.14 -2.04
C ALA A 18 -2.24 -14.84 -3.51
N LEU A 19 -1.25 -14.91 -4.43
CA LEU A 19 -1.47 -14.68 -5.85
C LEU A 19 -2.46 -15.66 -6.48
N LYS A 20 -2.44 -16.95 -6.04
CA LYS A 20 -3.28 -18.02 -6.56
C LYS A 20 -4.49 -18.32 -5.70
N ASN A 21 -4.69 -17.56 -4.64
CA ASN A 21 -5.75 -17.78 -3.65
C ASN A 21 -5.80 -19.22 -3.11
N GLN A 22 -4.61 -19.81 -2.85
CA GLN A 22 -4.51 -21.20 -2.38
C GLN A 22 -4.21 -21.24 -0.89
N TYR A 23 -4.94 -22.09 -0.17
CA TYR A 23 -4.79 -22.34 1.26
C TYR A 23 -4.97 -21.12 2.16
N LEU A 24 -5.76 -20.12 1.71
CA LEU A 24 -6.03 -18.92 2.51
C LEU A 24 -7.09 -19.19 3.58
N VAL A 25 -8.07 -20.05 3.28
CA VAL A 25 -9.10 -20.45 4.25
C VAL A 25 -8.45 -21.24 5.39
N GLU A 26 -7.58 -22.19 5.06
CA GLU A 26 -6.84 -22.97 6.07
C GLU A 26 -5.94 -22.07 6.93
N LEU A 27 -5.34 -21.02 6.35
CA LEU A 27 -4.60 -20.03 7.12
C LEU A 27 -5.50 -19.23 8.06
N GLU A 28 -6.69 -18.83 7.60
CA GLU A 28 -7.67 -18.11 8.40
C GLU A 28 -8.17 -18.96 9.57
N ASP A 29 -8.52 -20.21 9.34
CA ASP A 29 -8.95 -21.16 10.37
C ASP A 29 -7.88 -21.34 11.46
N GLU A 30 -6.63 -21.54 11.07
CA GLU A 30 -5.50 -21.66 12.00
C GLU A 30 -5.25 -20.37 12.80
N ILE A 31 -5.42 -19.21 12.19
CA ILE A 31 -5.34 -17.91 12.90
C ILE A 31 -6.47 -17.82 13.94
N VAL A 32 -7.70 -18.16 13.56
CA VAL A 32 -8.87 -18.12 14.45
C VAL A 32 -8.68 -19.04 15.64
N GLU A 33 -8.17 -20.25 15.43
CA GLU A 33 -7.87 -21.19 16.53
C GLU A 33 -6.81 -20.68 17.52
N CYS A 34 -5.86 -19.87 17.03
CA CYS A 34 -4.81 -19.26 17.86
C CYS A 34 -5.27 -18.03 18.62
N LEU A 35 -6.40 -17.41 18.25
CA LEU A 35 -6.89 -16.19 18.89
C LEU A 35 -7.54 -16.48 20.26
N PRO A 36 -7.32 -15.62 21.27
CA PRO A 36 -8.00 -15.75 22.55
C PRO A 36 -9.50 -15.45 22.39
N GLN A 37 -10.34 -16.22 23.09
CA GLN A 37 -11.76 -15.91 23.15
C GLN A 37 -12.01 -14.67 24.00
N GLN A 38 -12.36 -13.57 23.33
CA GLN A 38 -12.67 -12.29 23.96
C GLN A 38 -13.66 -11.49 23.11
N PRO A 39 -14.32 -10.45 23.68
CA PRO A 39 -15.17 -9.56 22.90
C PRO A 39 -14.40 -8.92 21.75
N HIS A 40 -15.08 -8.64 20.64
CA HIS A 40 -14.49 -7.90 19.52
C HIS A 40 -13.97 -6.53 19.94
N PHE A 41 -12.76 -6.18 19.53
CA PHE A 41 -12.18 -4.84 19.78
C PHE A 41 -12.86 -3.75 18.94
N PHE A 42 -13.36 -4.11 17.76
CA PHE A 42 -14.00 -3.19 16.82
C PHE A 42 -15.48 -3.56 16.64
N PRO A 43 -16.36 -2.57 16.38
CA PRO A 43 -17.74 -2.81 16.00
C PRO A 43 -17.85 -3.74 14.78
N PRO A 44 -18.93 -4.54 14.65
CA PRO A 44 -19.09 -5.50 13.55
C PRO A 44 -19.10 -4.88 12.15
N ASP A 45 -19.41 -3.59 12.03
CA ASP A 45 -19.43 -2.80 10.80
C ASP A 45 -18.09 -2.11 10.49
N GLN A 46 -17.12 -2.19 11.41
CA GLN A 46 -15.79 -1.61 11.21
C GLN A 46 -14.83 -2.67 10.66
N ILE A 47 -14.57 -2.65 9.37
CA ILE A 47 -13.69 -3.60 8.68
C ILE A 47 -12.20 -3.31 8.96
N THR A 48 -11.84 -2.03 9.21
CA THR A 48 -10.45 -1.60 9.38
C THR A 48 -10.35 -0.35 10.25
N ASP A 49 -9.19 -0.14 10.87
CA ASP A 49 -8.83 1.08 11.61
C ASP A 49 -8.19 2.16 10.71
N LYS A 50 -7.95 1.84 9.44
CA LYS A 50 -7.31 2.76 8.49
C LYS A 50 -8.32 3.63 7.76
N SER A 51 -7.93 4.86 7.47
CA SER A 51 -8.74 5.81 6.72
C SER A 51 -8.74 5.52 5.21
N GLU A 52 -9.75 6.00 4.48
CA GLU A 52 -9.77 5.97 3.01
C GLU A 52 -8.52 6.64 2.40
N ARG A 53 -8.05 7.71 3.02
CA ARG A 53 -6.82 8.41 2.65
C ARG A 53 -5.60 7.47 2.67
N PHE A 54 -5.51 6.60 3.68
CA PHE A 54 -4.46 5.59 3.76
C PHE A 54 -4.53 4.60 2.59
N PHE A 55 -5.71 4.06 2.30
CA PHE A 55 -5.88 3.14 1.18
C PHE A 55 -5.59 3.78 -0.16
N CYS A 56 -5.97 5.04 -0.37
CA CYS A 56 -5.62 5.79 -1.58
C CYS A 56 -4.10 5.92 -1.76
N ALA A 57 -3.36 6.19 -0.68
CA ALA A 57 -1.90 6.23 -0.72
C ALA A 57 -1.30 4.87 -1.09
N GLU A 58 -1.81 3.79 -0.48
CA GLU A 58 -1.35 2.43 -0.76
C GLU A 58 -1.67 1.97 -2.19
N ILE A 59 -2.82 2.34 -2.74
CA ILE A 59 -3.15 2.08 -4.15
C ILE A 59 -2.15 2.77 -5.08
N VAL A 60 -1.85 4.06 -4.84
CA VAL A 60 -0.84 4.77 -5.64
C VAL A 60 0.53 4.10 -5.49
N ARG A 61 0.94 3.73 -4.27
CA ARG A 61 2.20 3.04 -3.99
C ARG A 61 2.29 1.70 -4.73
N GLU A 62 1.22 0.90 -4.72
CA GLU A 62 1.14 -0.36 -5.47
C GLU A 62 1.37 -0.15 -6.96
N LYS A 63 0.73 0.86 -7.59
CA LYS A 63 0.91 1.14 -9.02
C LYS A 63 2.34 1.59 -9.33
N VAL A 64 2.95 2.37 -8.43
CA VAL A 64 4.37 2.74 -8.55
C VAL A 64 5.25 1.48 -8.54
N ILE A 65 5.08 0.60 -7.55
CA ILE A 65 5.86 -0.65 -7.42
C ILE A 65 5.72 -1.51 -8.67
N ARG A 66 4.50 -1.73 -9.15
CA ARG A 66 4.24 -2.55 -10.34
C ARG A 66 4.85 -2.00 -11.62
N GLN A 67 4.98 -0.67 -11.74
CA GLN A 67 5.55 0.00 -12.92
C GLN A 67 7.08 0.09 -12.89
N LEU A 68 7.71 -0.04 -11.73
CA LEU A 68 9.15 0.20 -11.56
C LEU A 68 10.00 -1.07 -11.59
N GLY A 69 9.40 -2.27 -11.52
CA GLY A 69 10.15 -3.52 -11.42
C GLY A 69 10.88 -3.68 -10.08
N ASN A 70 11.88 -4.57 -10.03
CA ASN A 70 12.45 -5.07 -8.77
C ASN A 70 13.40 -4.12 -8.02
N GLU A 71 13.83 -3.01 -8.61
CA GLU A 71 14.96 -2.23 -8.05
C GLU A 71 14.57 -1.05 -7.17
N LEU A 72 13.36 -0.53 -7.27
CA LEU A 72 12.96 0.73 -6.61
C LEU A 72 11.84 0.62 -5.54
N PRO A 73 11.15 -0.53 -5.33
CA PRO A 73 9.96 -0.58 -4.49
C PRO A 73 10.19 -0.15 -3.03
N TYR A 74 11.37 -0.46 -2.49
CA TYR A 74 11.69 -0.24 -1.06
C TYR A 74 12.14 1.18 -0.73
N GLN A 75 12.33 2.04 -1.73
CA GLN A 75 12.80 3.42 -1.58
C GLN A 75 11.77 4.45 -2.05
N THR A 76 10.51 4.03 -2.12
CA THR A 76 9.39 4.91 -2.48
C THR A 76 8.33 4.90 -1.39
N SER A 77 7.88 6.08 -0.99
CA SER A 77 6.73 6.27 -0.12
C SER A 77 5.70 7.17 -0.81
N VAL A 78 4.45 7.05 -0.42
CA VAL A 78 3.37 7.88 -0.92
C VAL A 78 2.62 8.48 0.24
N ASP A 79 2.37 9.77 0.16
CA ASP A 79 1.49 10.48 1.08
C ASP A 79 0.41 11.23 0.30
N ILE A 80 -0.72 11.47 0.95
CA ILE A 80 -1.83 12.25 0.39
C ILE A 80 -1.77 13.66 0.97
N ASP A 81 -1.34 14.63 0.20
CA ASP A 81 -1.28 16.03 0.63
C ASP A 81 -2.71 16.62 0.80
N ARG A 82 -3.65 16.22 -0.07
CA ARG A 82 -5.05 16.67 -0.05
C ARG A 82 -6.01 15.52 -0.27
N PHE A 83 -7.06 15.44 0.54
CA PHE A 83 -8.22 14.56 0.38
C PHE A 83 -9.46 15.38 0.70
N GLU A 84 -10.25 15.75 -0.31
CA GLU A 84 -11.37 16.65 -0.15
C GLU A 84 -12.54 16.19 -1.00
N VAL A 85 -13.65 15.88 -0.36
CA VAL A 85 -14.91 15.50 -1.00
C VAL A 85 -15.71 16.77 -1.32
N LYS A 86 -16.08 16.98 -2.58
CA LYS A 86 -16.94 18.09 -3.04
C LYS A 86 -18.02 17.52 -3.95
N GLU A 87 -19.27 17.73 -3.53
CA GLU A 87 -20.45 17.22 -4.24
C GLU A 87 -20.31 15.72 -4.54
N ASN A 88 -20.03 15.36 -5.80
CA ASN A 88 -19.90 13.97 -6.25
C ASN A 88 -18.49 13.68 -6.78
N ILE A 89 -17.47 14.46 -6.41
CA ILE A 89 -16.08 14.31 -6.84
C ILE A 89 -15.15 14.43 -5.65
N THR A 90 -14.31 13.43 -5.45
CA THR A 90 -13.23 13.47 -4.46
C THR A 90 -11.92 13.96 -5.10
N PHE A 91 -11.36 15.04 -4.56
CA PHE A 91 -10.09 15.62 -5.00
C PHE A 91 -8.96 15.03 -4.16
N ILE A 92 -8.01 14.37 -4.83
CA ILE A 92 -6.87 13.72 -4.19
C ILE A 92 -5.58 14.23 -4.80
N ASP A 93 -4.73 14.78 -3.94
CA ASP A 93 -3.38 15.21 -4.30
C ASP A 93 -2.38 14.26 -3.63
N ALA A 94 -1.73 13.40 -4.41
CA ALA A 94 -0.79 12.40 -3.94
C ALA A 94 0.66 12.82 -4.23
N CYS A 95 1.55 12.62 -3.27
CA CYS A 95 2.96 12.89 -3.40
C CYS A 95 3.78 11.60 -3.26
N ILE A 96 4.51 11.24 -4.31
CA ILE A 96 5.46 10.13 -4.30
C ILE A 96 6.81 10.67 -3.86
N PHE A 97 7.35 10.16 -2.75
CA PHE A 97 8.68 10.50 -2.26
C PHE A 97 9.70 9.47 -2.72
N VAL A 98 10.83 9.97 -3.19
CA VAL A 98 12.00 9.17 -3.58
C VAL A 98 13.26 9.78 -2.99
N GLU A 99 14.32 8.98 -2.83
CA GLU A 99 15.57 9.45 -2.23
C GLU A 99 16.46 10.21 -3.24
N ARG A 100 16.43 9.83 -4.52
CA ARG A 100 17.39 10.32 -5.50
C ARG A 100 16.72 10.86 -6.76
N ARG A 101 17.35 11.85 -7.39
CA ARG A 101 16.89 12.45 -8.67
C ARG A 101 16.75 11.42 -9.79
N GLY A 102 17.62 10.40 -9.84
CA GLY A 102 17.52 9.31 -10.80
C GLY A 102 16.20 8.53 -10.67
N GLN A 103 15.79 8.21 -9.46
CA GLN A 103 14.53 7.52 -9.17
C GLN A 103 13.32 8.36 -9.63
N LYS A 104 13.35 9.68 -9.37
CA LYS A 104 12.32 10.60 -9.87
C LYS A 104 12.18 10.54 -11.39
N LYS A 105 13.30 10.55 -12.13
CA LYS A 105 13.28 10.44 -13.59
C LYS A 105 12.67 9.11 -14.06
N ILE A 106 12.99 8.01 -13.39
CA ILE A 106 12.47 6.66 -13.69
C ILE A 106 10.95 6.59 -13.48
N ILE A 107 10.43 7.19 -12.40
CA ILE A 107 8.98 7.21 -12.10
C ILE A 107 8.22 8.08 -13.09
N ILE A 108 8.75 9.25 -13.43
CA ILE A 108 8.13 10.16 -14.40
C ILE A 108 8.14 9.52 -15.79
N GLY A 109 9.26 8.89 -16.18
CA GLY A 109 9.45 8.27 -17.48
C GLY A 109 9.61 9.29 -18.61
N ASP A 110 9.69 8.79 -19.84
CA ASP A 110 9.79 9.67 -21.02
C ASP A 110 8.53 10.54 -21.12
N LYS A 111 8.73 11.85 -21.21
CA LYS A 111 7.66 12.87 -21.32
C LYS A 111 6.50 12.68 -20.33
N GLY A 112 6.77 12.07 -19.16
CA GLY A 112 5.74 11.84 -18.14
C GLY A 112 4.81 10.65 -18.41
N GLN A 113 5.04 9.85 -19.43
CA GLN A 113 4.14 8.75 -19.83
C GLN A 113 3.99 7.69 -18.74
N LYS A 114 5.07 7.38 -18.01
CA LYS A 114 5.01 6.36 -16.95
C LYS A 114 4.16 6.87 -15.77
N LEU A 115 4.39 8.10 -15.32
CA LEU A 115 3.61 8.73 -14.26
C LEU A 115 2.12 8.85 -14.65
N LYS A 116 1.83 9.15 -15.90
CA LYS A 116 0.46 9.19 -16.43
C LYS A 116 -0.22 7.83 -16.31
N LYS A 117 0.44 6.73 -16.72
CA LYS A 117 -0.09 5.36 -16.59
C LYS A 117 -0.33 4.97 -15.13
N ILE A 118 0.59 5.33 -14.23
CA ILE A 118 0.42 5.15 -12.79
C ILE A 118 -0.83 5.87 -12.30
N GLY A 119 -1.00 7.12 -12.69
CA GLY A 119 -2.15 7.95 -12.29
C GLY A 119 -3.48 7.42 -12.82
N GLU A 120 -3.54 6.97 -14.08
CA GLU A 120 -4.74 6.38 -14.68
C GLU A 120 -5.15 5.09 -13.97
N ALA A 121 -4.20 4.18 -13.72
CA ALA A 121 -4.46 2.93 -13.03
C ALA A 121 -4.86 3.15 -11.56
N ALA A 122 -4.14 4.05 -10.86
CA ALA A 122 -4.46 4.39 -9.46
C ALA A 122 -5.84 5.03 -9.35
N ARG A 123 -6.19 5.97 -10.23
CA ARG A 123 -7.50 6.61 -10.23
C ARG A 123 -8.63 5.60 -10.39
N SER A 124 -8.51 4.66 -11.33
CA SER A 124 -9.53 3.64 -11.55
C SER A 124 -9.77 2.79 -10.30
N ASP A 125 -8.70 2.35 -9.64
CA ASP A 125 -8.82 1.52 -8.45
C ASP A 125 -9.33 2.32 -7.23
N ILE A 126 -8.95 3.59 -7.10
CA ILE A 126 -9.47 4.49 -6.05
C ILE A 126 -10.97 4.75 -6.28
N GLU A 127 -11.41 5.04 -7.52
CA GLU A 127 -12.83 5.21 -7.85
C GLU A 127 -13.64 3.95 -7.49
N ASN A 128 -13.06 2.76 -7.71
CA ASN A 128 -13.70 1.50 -7.30
C ASN A 128 -13.73 1.32 -5.77
N LEU A 129 -12.73 1.81 -5.04
CA LEU A 129 -12.68 1.69 -3.59
C LEU A 129 -13.71 2.61 -2.91
N ILE A 130 -13.72 3.91 -3.29
CA ILE A 130 -14.56 4.92 -2.63
C ILE A 130 -15.94 5.07 -3.26
N GLN A 131 -16.21 4.39 -4.40
CA GLN A 131 -17.47 4.42 -5.15
C GLN A 131 -17.90 5.82 -5.62
N GLU A 132 -16.91 6.71 -5.83
CA GLU A 132 -17.10 8.09 -6.29
C GLU A 132 -16.13 8.45 -7.41
N LYS A 133 -16.44 9.54 -8.14
CA LYS A 133 -15.51 10.10 -9.13
C LYS A 133 -14.31 10.74 -8.45
N VAL A 134 -13.11 10.55 -9.04
CA VAL A 134 -11.86 11.05 -8.47
C VAL A 134 -11.10 11.97 -9.42
N MET A 135 -10.73 13.13 -8.92
CA MET A 135 -9.72 13.99 -9.52
C MET A 135 -8.38 13.74 -8.82
N LEU A 136 -7.58 12.83 -9.40
CA LEU A 136 -6.27 12.47 -8.87
C LEU A 136 -5.16 13.29 -9.51
N LYS A 137 -4.35 13.96 -8.69
CA LYS A 137 -3.10 14.61 -9.09
C LYS A 137 -1.94 13.93 -8.38
N ILE A 138 -0.85 13.70 -9.11
CA ILE A 138 0.34 13.01 -8.55
C ILE A 138 1.59 13.84 -8.83
N TRP A 139 2.39 14.05 -7.77
CA TRP A 139 3.71 14.64 -7.87
C TRP A 139 4.79 13.69 -7.40
N VAL A 140 6.01 13.90 -7.89
CA VAL A 140 7.19 13.17 -7.43
C VAL A 140 8.18 14.17 -6.83
N LYS A 141 8.45 14.03 -5.53
CA LYS A 141 9.40 14.84 -4.78
C LYS A 141 10.64 14.02 -4.41
N VAL A 142 11.81 14.65 -4.48
CA VAL A 142 13.06 14.05 -3.97
C VAL A 142 13.25 14.49 -2.54
N ARG A 143 13.43 13.54 -1.62
CA ARG A 143 13.70 13.80 -0.22
C ARG A 143 14.78 12.83 0.28
N ASN A 144 16.00 13.32 0.42
CA ASN A 144 17.15 12.51 0.80
C ASN A 144 17.01 11.98 2.23
N GLY A 145 17.35 10.69 2.44
CA GLY A 145 17.46 10.08 3.76
C GLY A 145 16.14 9.82 4.49
N TRP A 146 14.99 9.91 3.82
CA TRP A 146 13.69 9.69 4.46
C TRP A 146 13.53 8.26 4.97
N SER A 147 14.11 7.27 4.28
CA SER A 147 14.03 5.86 4.66
C SER A 147 14.79 5.51 5.94
N ASN A 148 15.69 6.38 6.40
CA ASN A 148 16.48 6.20 7.62
C ASN A 148 16.00 7.09 8.79
N SER A 149 14.88 7.80 8.63
CA SER A 149 14.32 8.69 9.65
C SER A 149 13.08 8.06 10.28
N ASP A 150 13.17 7.66 11.55
CA ASP A 150 12.06 7.06 12.30
C ASP A 150 10.82 7.97 12.34
N ASP A 151 11.02 9.29 12.46
CA ASP A 151 9.92 10.26 12.46
C ASP A 151 9.20 10.31 11.11
N MET A 152 9.93 10.11 10.01
CA MET A 152 9.34 10.07 8.68
C MET A 152 8.65 8.74 8.39
N LEU A 153 9.22 7.63 8.86
CA LEU A 153 8.58 6.31 8.74
C LEU A 153 7.26 6.26 9.51
N LYS A 154 7.19 6.91 10.68
CA LYS A 154 5.93 7.09 11.42
C LYS A 154 4.91 7.93 10.65
N ASN A 155 5.34 9.05 10.08
CA ASN A 155 4.47 9.94 9.30
C ASN A 155 3.90 9.26 8.04
N PHE A 156 4.63 8.29 7.46
CA PHE A 156 4.18 7.52 6.31
C PHE A 156 3.43 6.23 6.67
N ASN A 157 3.12 6.00 7.97
CA ASN A 157 2.49 4.77 8.47
C ASN A 157 3.21 3.47 8.00
N LEU A 158 4.54 3.52 7.92
CA LEU A 158 5.39 2.41 7.48
C LEU A 158 6.02 1.62 8.65
N GLN A 159 5.43 1.69 9.85
CA GLN A 159 5.81 0.89 11.02
C GLN A 159 4.82 -0.23 11.27
#